data_ae6a96ede74eeba9ab16c3c7a2ea9b8d
#
_entry.id   ae6a96ede74eeba9ab16c3c7a2ea9b8d
#
_cell.length_a   1.000
_cell.length_b   1.000
_cell.length_c   1.000
_cell.angle_alpha   90.00
_cell.angle_beta   90.00
_cell.angle_gamma   90.00
#
_symmetry.space_group_name_H-M   'P 1'
#
loop_
_entity.id
_entity.type
_entity.pdbx_description
1 polymer ?
#
loop_
_entity_poly.entity_id
_entity_poly.type
_entity_poly.pdbx_seq_one_letter_code
_entity_poly.pdbx_strand_id
1 'polypeptide(L)'
;MPYIKAGNRKKYEKILEELVKILKTLSPEKIDGELNYIVTKILKEIYPLRYFHINKAVGVLECIKLEYYRRVAAPYEDQKIKDAGDV
;
A
#
# COMPACT_ATOMS: atom_id res chain seq x y z
N MET A 1 -10.69 3.09 -1.68
CA MET A 1 -10.18 4.42 -1.36
C MET A 1 -9.71 4.46 0.09
N PRO A 2 -8.57 5.07 0.38
CA PRO A 2 -8.06 5.09 1.75
C PRO A 2 -8.68 6.19 2.62
N TYR A 3 -9.77 6.78 2.19
CA TYR A 3 -10.36 7.96 2.84
C TYR A 3 -11.44 7.60 3.87
N ILE A 4 -11.10 6.70 4.78
CA ILE A 4 -11.97 6.41 5.92
C ILE A 4 -11.87 7.56 6.93
N LYS A 5 -12.96 7.80 7.67
CA LYS A 5 -12.98 8.87 8.68
C LYS A 5 -11.89 8.64 9.72
N ALA A 6 -11.30 9.74 10.21
CA ALA A 6 -10.18 9.68 11.16
C ALA A 6 -10.49 8.81 12.39
N GLY A 7 -11.71 8.89 12.92
CA GLY A 7 -12.12 8.07 14.08
C GLY A 7 -12.11 6.56 13.79
N ASN A 8 -12.28 6.17 12.53
CA ASN A 8 -12.24 4.75 12.13
C ASN A 8 -10.84 4.23 11.86
N ARG A 9 -9.83 5.10 11.90
CA ARG A 9 -8.43 4.71 11.67
C ARG A 9 -7.77 4.18 12.92
N LYS A 10 -8.23 4.60 14.11
CA LYS A 10 -7.60 4.28 15.38
C LYS A 10 -7.48 2.78 15.65
N LYS A 11 -8.48 2.01 15.25
CA LYS A 11 -8.48 0.55 15.44
C LYS A 11 -7.33 -0.16 14.72
N TYR A 12 -6.73 0.50 13.73
CA TYR A 12 -5.62 -0.07 12.94
C TYR A 12 -4.25 0.44 13.36
N GLU A 13 -4.18 1.54 14.10
CA GLU A 13 -2.91 2.22 14.39
C GLU A 13 -1.88 1.29 15.02
N LYS A 14 -2.26 0.62 16.10
CA LYS A 14 -1.34 -0.25 16.84
C LYS A 14 -0.89 -1.44 16.01
N ILE A 15 -1.83 -2.08 15.31
CA ILE A 15 -1.54 -3.24 14.45
C ILE A 15 -0.57 -2.85 13.34
N LEU A 16 -0.81 -1.69 12.71
CA LEU A 16 0.05 -1.21 11.63
C LEU A 16 1.43 -0.81 12.15
N GLU A 17 1.52 -0.17 13.32
CA GLU A 17 2.81 0.15 13.94
C GLU A 17 3.64 -1.10 14.20
N GLU A 18 3.03 -2.13 14.75
CA GLU A 18 3.71 -3.41 15.02
C GLU A 18 4.19 -4.06 13.73
N LEU A 19 3.33 -4.08 12.71
CA LEU A 19 3.69 -4.64 11.41
C LEU A 19 4.84 -3.88 10.76
N VAL A 20 4.78 -2.56 10.78
CA VAL A 20 5.84 -1.70 10.22
C VAL A 20 7.15 -1.93 10.94
N LYS A 21 7.15 -2.08 12.27
CA LYS A 21 8.35 -2.39 13.04
C LYS A 21 9.01 -3.68 12.58
N ILE A 22 8.21 -4.74 12.37
CA ILE A 22 8.73 -6.02 11.86
C ILE A 22 9.38 -5.83 10.49
N LEU A 23 8.69 -5.16 9.58
CA LEU A 23 9.18 -4.94 8.23
C LEU A 23 10.47 -4.11 8.20
N LYS A 24 10.59 -3.14 9.10
CA LYS A 24 11.79 -2.29 9.19
C LYS A 24 13.03 -3.04 9.67
N THR A 25 12.90 -4.21 10.27
CA THR A 25 14.04 -5.03 10.67
C THR A 25 14.65 -5.80 9.49
N LEU A 26 13.96 -5.86 8.36
CA LEU A 26 14.38 -6.63 7.21
C LEU A 26 15.36 -5.85 6.35
N SER A 27 16.25 -6.58 5.66
CA SER A 27 17.07 -5.99 4.61
C SER A 27 16.17 -5.56 3.43
N PRO A 28 16.55 -4.48 2.70
CA PRO A 28 15.68 -3.95 1.64
C PRO A 28 15.24 -4.98 0.60
N GLU A 29 16.11 -5.93 0.25
CA GLU A 29 15.78 -6.96 -0.75
C GLU A 29 14.72 -7.97 -0.27
N LYS A 30 14.46 -8.05 1.03
CA LYS A 30 13.44 -8.95 1.59
C LYS A 30 12.10 -8.28 1.77
N ILE A 31 12.08 -6.97 1.93
CA ILE A 31 10.85 -6.22 2.23
C ILE A 31 9.79 -6.45 1.15
N ASP A 32 10.17 -6.37 -0.12
CA ASP A 32 9.23 -6.46 -1.24
C ASP A 32 8.47 -7.78 -1.24
N GLY A 33 9.19 -8.90 -1.05
CA GLY A 33 8.58 -10.22 -1.02
C GLY A 33 7.67 -10.43 0.18
N GLU A 34 8.10 -9.98 1.35
CA GLU A 34 7.29 -10.13 2.56
C GLU A 34 6.07 -9.22 2.54
N LEU A 35 6.19 -8.02 2.01
CA LEU A 35 5.05 -7.13 1.84
C LEU A 35 4.03 -7.72 0.85
N ASN A 36 4.52 -8.28 -0.25
CA ASN A 36 3.66 -8.99 -1.21
C ASN A 36 2.90 -10.13 -0.51
N TYR A 37 3.61 -10.93 0.28
CA TYR A 37 2.99 -12.02 1.04
C TYR A 37 1.88 -11.50 1.96
N ILE A 38 2.17 -10.46 2.73
CA ILE A 38 1.22 -9.89 3.69
C ILE A 38 -0.06 -9.43 3.00
N VAL A 39 0.08 -8.65 1.94
CA VAL A 39 -1.06 -8.11 1.20
C VAL A 39 -1.85 -9.24 0.55
N THR A 40 -1.17 -10.18 -0.08
CA THR A 40 -1.82 -11.34 -0.71
C THR A 40 -2.59 -12.17 0.32
N LYS A 41 -1.98 -12.42 1.46
CA LYS A 41 -2.61 -13.17 2.55
C LYS A 41 -3.88 -12.48 3.04
N ILE A 42 -3.82 -11.16 3.25
CA ILE A 42 -4.98 -10.39 3.68
C ILE A 42 -6.11 -10.50 2.65
N LEU A 43 -5.79 -10.30 1.38
CA LEU A 43 -6.80 -10.34 0.33
C LEU A 43 -7.45 -11.72 0.21
N LYS A 44 -6.65 -12.79 0.31
CA LYS A 44 -7.17 -14.16 0.28
C LYS A 44 -8.13 -14.45 1.44
N GLU A 45 -7.87 -13.87 2.59
CA GLU A 45 -8.71 -14.12 3.78
C GLU A 45 -10.02 -13.34 3.74
N ILE A 46 -10.04 -12.13 3.17
CA ILE A 46 -11.22 -11.26 3.23
C ILE A 46 -12.11 -11.31 1.99
N TYR A 47 -11.57 -11.70 0.83
CA TYR A 47 -12.37 -11.77 -0.41
C TYR A 47 -12.73 -13.22 -0.74
N PRO A 48 -14.04 -13.52 -0.93
CA PRO A 48 -14.47 -14.86 -1.36
C PRO A 48 -13.93 -15.24 -2.74
N LEU A 49 -13.78 -16.54 -2.99
CA LEU A 49 -13.23 -17.07 -4.25
C LEU A 49 -14.32 -17.10 -5.33
N ARG A 50 -14.69 -15.92 -5.83
CA ARG A 50 -15.62 -15.72 -6.93
C ARG A 50 -15.17 -14.54 -7.77
N TYR A 51 -15.47 -14.55 -9.06
CA TYR A 51 -15.05 -13.48 -9.98
C TYR A 51 -15.39 -12.08 -9.50
N PHE A 52 -16.60 -11.90 -9.01
CA PHE A 52 -17.05 -10.59 -8.49
C PHE A 52 -16.09 -10.05 -7.43
N HIS A 53 -15.70 -10.89 -6.48
CA HIS A 53 -14.83 -10.50 -5.38
C HIS A 53 -13.37 -10.44 -5.79
N ILE A 54 -12.94 -11.35 -6.67
CA ILE A 54 -11.58 -11.34 -7.21
C ILE A 54 -11.34 -10.04 -7.99
N ASN A 55 -12.29 -9.64 -8.82
CA ASN A 55 -12.18 -8.40 -9.57
C ASN A 55 -12.14 -7.18 -8.65
N LYS A 56 -12.92 -7.20 -7.56
CA LYS A 56 -12.88 -6.12 -6.57
C LYS A 56 -11.51 -6.05 -5.89
N ALA A 57 -10.93 -7.17 -5.53
CA ALA A 57 -9.60 -7.22 -4.91
C ALA A 57 -8.54 -6.65 -5.85
N VAL A 58 -8.55 -7.05 -7.11
CA VAL A 58 -7.63 -6.52 -8.12
C VAL A 58 -7.83 -5.02 -8.29
N GLY A 59 -9.08 -4.56 -8.31
CA GLY A 59 -9.40 -3.13 -8.38
C GLY A 59 -8.88 -2.34 -7.19
N VAL A 60 -9.00 -2.89 -5.98
CA VAL A 60 -8.45 -2.26 -4.76
C VAL A 60 -6.93 -2.14 -4.87
N LEU A 61 -6.25 -3.18 -5.33
CA LEU A 61 -4.78 -3.14 -5.52
C LEU A 61 -4.38 -2.05 -6.51
N GLU A 62 -5.12 -1.91 -7.60
CA GLU A 62 -4.85 -0.86 -8.58
C GLU A 62 -5.06 0.52 -7.97
N CYS A 63 -6.12 0.71 -7.20
CA CYS A 63 -6.36 1.97 -6.50
C CYS A 63 -5.26 2.29 -5.49
N ILE A 64 -4.74 1.29 -4.78
CA ILE A 64 -3.62 1.45 -3.87
C ILE A 64 -2.39 1.95 -4.62
N LYS A 65 -2.09 1.32 -5.75
CA LYS A 65 -0.96 1.72 -6.62
C LYS A 65 -1.09 3.18 -7.04
N LEU A 66 -2.25 3.55 -7.56
CA LEU A 66 -2.49 4.91 -8.05
C LEU A 66 -2.44 5.94 -6.93
N GLU A 67 -2.97 5.61 -5.75
CA GLU A 67 -2.95 6.52 -4.61
C GLU A 67 -1.53 6.74 -4.10
N TYR A 68 -0.74 5.69 -4.01
CA TYR A 68 0.65 5.80 -3.61
C TYR A 68 1.45 6.61 -4.64
N TYR A 69 1.23 6.36 -5.91
CA TYR A 69 1.90 7.12 -6.97
C TYR A 69 1.57 8.61 -6.85
N ARG A 70 0.29 8.95 -6.74
CA ARG A 70 -0.15 10.34 -6.67
C ARG A 70 0.40 11.06 -5.45
N ARG A 71 0.41 10.38 -4.29
CA ARG A 71 0.79 11.02 -3.02
C ARG A 71 2.28 11.03 -2.74
N VAL A 72 3.01 10.08 -3.29
CA VAL A 72 4.42 9.88 -2.95
C VAL A 72 5.31 10.03 -4.18
N ALA A 73 5.05 9.23 -5.23
CA ALA A 73 5.92 9.21 -6.39
C ALA A 73 5.85 10.51 -7.19
N ALA A 74 4.64 11.00 -7.49
CA ALA A 74 4.49 12.22 -8.30
C ALA A 74 5.09 13.46 -7.63
N PRO A 75 4.82 13.75 -6.33
CA PRO A 75 5.48 14.88 -5.67
C PRO A 75 7.00 14.75 -5.61
N TYR A 76 7.51 13.52 -5.42
CA TYR A 76 8.95 13.28 -5.44
C TYR A 76 9.54 13.58 -6.82
N GLU A 77 8.87 13.13 -7.88
CA GLU A 77 9.30 13.40 -9.24
C GLU A 77 9.24 14.89 -9.58
N ASP A 78 8.21 15.60 -9.11
CA ASP A 78 8.10 17.05 -9.29
C ASP A 78 9.30 17.76 -8.65
N GLN A 79 9.74 17.32 -7.50
CA GLN A 79 10.92 17.87 -6.84
C GLN A 79 12.20 17.58 -7.63
N LYS A 80 12.32 16.39 -8.20
CA LYS A 80 13.46 16.03 -9.06
C LYS A 80 13.52 16.87 -10.33
N ILE A 81 12.37 17.21 -10.91
CA ILE A 81 12.30 18.12 -12.06
C ILE A 81 12.88 19.48 -11.69
N LYS A 82 12.56 19.99 -10.50
CA LYS A 82 13.12 21.28 -10.03
C LYS A 82 14.63 21.22 -9.83
N ASP A 83 15.13 20.12 -9.28
CA ASP A 83 16.55 19.99 -8.91
C ASP A 83 17.43 19.71 -10.13
N ALA A 84 16.97 18.88 -11.07
CA ALA A 84 17.77 18.41 -12.19
C ALA A 84 17.34 18.96 -13.55
N GLY A 85 16.20 19.65 -13.60
CA GLY A 85 15.60 20.12 -14.85
C GLY A 85 14.68 19.07 -15.47
N ASP A 86 13.69 19.56 -16.20
CA ASP A 86 12.71 18.71 -16.87
C ASP A 86 13.33 17.99 -18.08
N VAL A 87 12.66 16.90 -18.46
CA VAL A 87 13.06 16.18 -19.68
C VAL A 87 12.65 16.93 -20.92
#